data_a4987f05713d5559702e828b4fd912ed
#
_entry.id   a4987f05713d5559702e828b4fd912ed
#
_cell.length_a   1.000
_cell.length_b   1.000
_cell.length_c   1.000
_cell.angle_alpha   90.00
_cell.angle_beta   90.00
_cell.angle_gamma   90.00
#
_symmetry.space_group_name_H-M   'P 1'
#
loop_
_entity.id
_entity.type
_entity.pdbx_description
1 polymer ?
#
loop_
_entity_poly.entity_id
_entity_poly.type
_entity_poly.pdbx_seq_one_letter_code
_entity_poly.pdbx_strand_id
1 'polypeptide(L)' 'MNKETLLKKFGKNVKIERIKKDLTQEQLAEIMNVSQNYIASIECGKANMSLGKILELAEYMDVDINLLLAFEK' A
#
# COMPACT_ATOMS: atom_id res chain seq x y z
N MET A 1 -11.33 2.04 -15.92
CA MET A 1 -11.03 1.34 -14.63
C MET A 1 -11.99 1.86 -13.57
N ASN A 2 -12.67 0.98 -12.86
CA ASN A 2 -13.55 1.39 -11.78
C ASN A 2 -12.79 1.44 -10.44
N LYS A 3 -13.46 1.95 -9.40
CA LYS A 3 -12.85 2.12 -8.08
C LYS A 3 -12.36 0.80 -7.50
N GLU A 4 -13.16 -0.26 -7.61
CA GLU A 4 -12.80 -1.58 -7.08
C GLU A 4 -11.51 -2.10 -7.70
N THR A 5 -11.39 -2.01 -9.02
CA THR A 5 -10.19 -2.44 -9.74
C THR A 5 -8.99 -1.57 -9.36
N LEU A 6 -9.20 -0.25 -9.24
CA LEU A 6 -8.15 0.68 -8.85
C LEU A 6 -7.58 0.31 -7.48
N LEU A 7 -8.44 0.08 -6.50
CA LEU A 7 -8.00 -0.25 -5.13
C LEU A 7 -7.26 -1.57 -5.07
N LYS A 8 -7.66 -2.55 -5.87
CA LYS A 8 -6.97 -3.84 -5.94
C LYS A 8 -5.60 -3.70 -6.58
N LYS A 9 -5.48 -2.92 -7.65
CA LYS A 9 -4.18 -2.68 -8.30
C LYS A 9 -3.25 -1.90 -7.40
N PHE A 10 -3.76 -0.90 -6.71
CA PHE A 10 -3.00 -0.14 -5.72
C PHE A 10 -2.50 -1.06 -4.60
N GLY A 11 -3.39 -1.87 -4.04
CA GLY A 11 -3.03 -2.80 -2.96
C GLY A 11 -1.95 -3.79 -3.39
N LYS A 12 -2.02 -4.28 -4.63
CA LYS A 12 -0.99 -5.16 -5.18
C LYS A 12 0.36 -4.45 -5.28
N ASN A 13 0.36 -3.19 -5.72
CA ASN A 13 1.59 -2.39 -5.78
C ASN A 13 2.21 -2.23 -4.39
N VAL A 14 1.37 -1.95 -3.39
CA VAL A 14 1.82 -1.84 -1.99
C VAL A 14 2.48 -3.14 -1.56
N LYS A 15 1.83 -4.28 -1.80
CA LYS A 15 2.36 -5.60 -1.44
C LYS A 15 3.71 -5.86 -2.11
N ILE A 16 3.83 -5.57 -3.40
CA ILE A 16 5.06 -5.79 -4.15
C ILE A 16 6.21 -4.95 -3.56
N GLU A 17 5.96 -3.66 -3.32
CA GLU A 17 7.00 -2.78 -2.77
C GLU A 17 7.37 -3.16 -1.35
N ARG A 18 6.40 -3.61 -0.54
CA ARG A 18 6.66 -4.12 0.80
C ARG A 18 7.58 -5.34 0.76
N ILE A 19 7.27 -6.30 -0.11
CA ILE A 19 8.06 -7.52 -0.24
C ILE A 19 9.48 -7.21 -0.72
N LYS A 20 9.63 -6.26 -1.64
CA LYS A 20 10.96 -5.82 -2.10
C LYS A 20 11.82 -5.25 -0.98
N LYS A 21 11.19 -4.71 0.05
CA LYS A 21 11.89 -4.17 1.24
C LYS A 21 12.08 -5.24 2.32
N ASP A 22 11.76 -6.49 2.03
CA ASP A 22 11.85 -7.61 2.97
C ASP A 22 11.02 -7.40 4.24
N LEU A 23 9.87 -6.71 4.11
CA LEU A 23 8.98 -6.45 5.23
C LEU A 23 7.76 -7.37 5.17
N THR A 24 7.39 -7.94 6.32
CA THR A 24 6.08 -8.60 6.47
C THR A 24 5.01 -7.53 6.68
N GLN A 25 3.74 -7.92 6.52
CA GLN A 25 2.63 -7.01 6.85
C GLN A 25 2.71 -6.54 8.30
N GLU A 26 3.04 -7.45 9.21
CA GLU A 26 3.18 -7.14 10.64
C GLU A 26 4.29 -6.12 10.88
N GLN A 27 5.44 -6.29 10.22
CA GLN A 27 6.56 -5.36 10.35
C GLN A 27 6.23 -3.97 9.82
N LEU A 28 5.57 -3.90 8.67
CA LEU A 28 5.15 -2.61 8.11
C LEU A 28 4.13 -1.94 9.03
N ALA A 29 3.18 -2.70 9.56
CA ALA A 29 2.18 -2.19 10.50
C ALA A 29 2.85 -1.61 11.74
N GLU A 30 3.87 -2.28 12.26
CA GLU A 30 4.63 -1.82 13.40
C GLU A 30 5.34 -0.49 13.11
N ILE A 31 6.01 -0.39 11.96
CA ILE A 31 6.69 0.85 11.54
C ILE A 31 5.69 2.01 11.45
N MET A 32 4.50 1.76 10.92
CA MET A 32 3.47 2.78 10.72
C MET A 32 2.62 3.02 11.97
N ASN A 33 2.80 2.22 13.00
CA ASN A 33 1.99 2.26 14.22
C ASN A 33 0.49 2.08 13.93
N VAL A 34 0.18 1.08 13.11
CA VAL A 34 -1.18 0.69 12.75
C VAL A 34 -1.34 -0.81 12.94
N SER A 35 -2.57 -1.33 12.82
CA SER A 35 -2.81 -2.76 12.92
C SER A 35 -2.37 -3.50 11.66
N GLN A 36 -2.01 -4.77 11.80
CA GLN A 36 -1.73 -5.63 10.65
C GLN A 36 -2.96 -5.75 9.76
N ASN A 37 -4.16 -5.81 10.36
CA ASN A 37 -5.42 -5.88 9.61
C ASN A 37 -5.59 -4.68 8.67
N TYR A 38 -5.14 -3.50 9.10
CA TYR A 38 -5.19 -2.32 8.26
C TYR A 38 -4.30 -2.48 7.02
N ILE A 39 -3.06 -2.95 7.21
CA ILE A 39 -2.16 -3.23 6.08
C ILE A 39 -2.76 -4.28 5.15
N ALA A 40 -3.31 -5.36 5.71
CA ALA A 40 -3.97 -6.39 4.93
C ALA A 40 -5.14 -5.83 4.11
N SER A 41 -5.93 -4.92 4.69
CA SER A 41 -7.06 -4.29 3.99
C SER A 41 -6.61 -3.40 2.83
N ILE A 42 -5.48 -2.72 2.99
CA ILE A 42 -4.88 -1.93 1.89
C ILE A 42 -4.49 -2.87 0.75
N GLU A 43 -3.78 -3.93 1.07
CA GLU A 43 -3.21 -4.84 0.06
C GLU A 43 -4.27 -5.65 -0.67
N CYS A 44 -5.41 -5.92 -0.05
CA CYS A 44 -6.50 -6.64 -0.72
C CYS A 44 -7.53 -5.71 -1.39
N GLY A 45 -7.30 -4.41 -1.39
CA GLY A 45 -8.12 -3.45 -2.11
C GLY A 45 -9.39 -3.04 -1.39
N LYS A 46 -9.44 -3.18 -0.07
CA LYS A 46 -10.62 -2.78 0.73
C LYS A 46 -10.48 -1.39 1.35
N ALA A 47 -9.26 -0.93 1.60
CA ALA A 47 -9.03 0.38 2.21
C ALA A 47 -9.04 1.47 1.15
N ASN A 48 -9.80 2.52 1.38
CA ASN A 48 -9.86 3.70 0.51
C ASN A 48 -9.04 4.81 1.14
N MET A 49 -7.82 5.00 0.66
CA MET A 49 -6.87 5.95 1.24
C MET A 49 -6.90 7.29 0.51
N SER A 50 -6.77 8.37 1.28
CA SER A 50 -6.53 9.69 0.69
C SER A 50 -5.13 9.75 0.07
N LEU A 51 -4.92 10.70 -0.85
CA LEU A 51 -3.58 10.89 -1.44
C LEU A 51 -2.53 11.18 -0.38
N GLY A 52 -2.87 11.96 0.66
CA GLY A 52 -1.95 12.24 1.76
C GLY A 52 -1.54 10.99 2.51
N LYS A 53 -2.49 10.08 2.74
CA LYS A 53 -2.20 8.79 3.39
C LYS A 53 -1.33 7.90 2.51
N ILE A 54 -1.55 7.93 1.20
CA ILE A 54 -0.73 7.18 0.25
C ILE A 54 0.72 7.70 0.27
N LEU A 55 0.89 9.02 0.34
CA LEU A 55 2.22 9.61 0.46
C LEU A 55 2.91 9.16 1.76
N GLU A 56 2.19 9.19 2.88
CA GLU A 56 2.72 8.71 4.17
C GLU A 56 3.17 7.25 4.06
N LEU A 57 2.34 6.40 3.44
CA LEU A 57 2.67 4.99 3.24
C LEU A 57 3.96 4.83 2.44
N ALA A 58 4.10 5.57 1.34
CA ALA A 58 5.31 5.55 0.52
C ALA A 58 6.55 5.98 1.33
N GLU A 59 6.40 7.01 2.15
CA GLU A 59 7.49 7.50 2.99
C GLU A 59 7.91 6.47 4.05
N TYR A 60 6.94 5.80 4.68
CA TYR A 60 7.25 4.73 5.64
C TYR A 60 7.98 3.56 4.99
N MET A 61 7.64 3.23 3.76
CA MET A 61 8.32 2.16 3.02
C MET A 61 9.61 2.61 2.34
N ASP A 62 9.90 3.91 2.36
CA ASP A 62 11.05 4.50 1.67
C ASP A 62 11.04 4.17 0.17
N VAL A 63 9.88 4.38 -0.46
CA VAL A 63 9.70 4.19 -1.91
C VAL A 63 9.11 5.45 -2.52
N ASP A 64 9.35 5.64 -3.82
CA ASP A 64 8.72 6.70 -4.58
C ASP A 64 7.22 6.42 -4.68
N ILE A 65 6.38 7.41 -4.37
CA ILE A 65 4.92 7.26 -4.45
C ILE A 65 4.47 6.82 -5.84
N ASN A 66 5.21 7.18 -6.89
CA ASN A 66 4.88 6.78 -8.26
C ASN A 66 4.86 5.27 -8.43
N LEU A 67 5.67 4.53 -7.65
CA LEU A 67 5.66 3.07 -7.69
C LEU A 67 4.35 2.49 -7.18
N LEU A 68 3.70 3.17 -6.23
CA LEU A 68 2.41 2.75 -5.69
C LEU A 68 1.25 3.08 -6.63
N LEU A 69 1.41 4.13 -7.44
CA LEU A 69 0.37 4.64 -8.34
C LEU A 69 0.61 4.25 -9.81
N ALA A 70 1.56 3.37 -10.08
CA ALA A 70 1.86 2.91 -11.43
C ALA A 70 0.87 1.80 -11.82
N PHE A 71 -0.15 2.16 -12.59
CA PHE A 71 -1.19 1.23 -13.03
C PHE A 71 -1.03 0.92 -14.51
N GLU A 72 -1.14 -0.36 -14.83
CA GLU A 72 -1.18 -0.80 -16.23
C GLU A 72 -2.52 -0.38 -16.85
N LYS A 73 -2.44 0.04 -18.10
CA LYS A 73 -3.63 0.41 -18.89
C LYS A 73 -4.38 -0.80 -19.39
#